data_f5c1108b9e73553c44bd9bd4bce42424
#
_entry.id   f5c1108b9e73553c44bd9bd4bce42424
#
_cell.length_a   1.000
_cell.length_b   1.000
_cell.length_c   1.000
_cell.angle_alpha   90.00
_cell.angle_beta   90.00
_cell.angle_gamma   90.00
#
_symmetry.space_group_name_H-M   'P 1'
#
loop_
_entity.id
_entity.type
_entity.pdbx_description
1 polymer ?
#
loop_
_entity_poly.entity_id
_entity_poly.type
_entity_poly.pdbx_seq_one_letter_code
_entity_poly.pdbx_strand_id
1 'polypeptide(L)'
;MKMIHSALITVVALTLNAAADEPKASPQPVRTIFERHDQSGVPGKEIVIGSAMLPANTAIGYHTHPGDEAGYVLKGTLVLKTRGQPDRLLKAGDSFFNPRGAVHSLAAAPGGDGGTEVSAWIVDKGQPLATLVP
;
A
#
# COMPACT_ATOMS: atom_id res chain seq x y z
N MET A 1 58.80 61.04 0.75
CA MET A 1 57.68 60.45 -0.02
C MET A 1 57.38 59.08 0.54
N LYS A 2 56.34 58.96 1.38
CA LYS A 2 55.97 57.67 2.04
C LYS A 2 54.85 57.07 1.24
N MET A 3 55.09 55.88 0.65
CA MET A 3 54.11 55.13 -0.05
C MET A 3 53.34 54.31 0.99
N ILE A 4 52.00 54.49 1.09
CA ILE A 4 51.08 53.73 1.92
C ILE A 4 50.54 52.62 1.05
N HIS A 5 50.87 51.38 1.41
CA HIS A 5 50.25 50.17 0.79
C HIS A 5 48.96 49.86 1.51
N SER A 6 47.85 50.06 0.82
CA SER A 6 46.52 49.57 1.29
C SER A 6 46.37 48.09 0.98
N ALA A 7 46.28 47.26 2.01
CA ALA A 7 45.96 45.85 1.87
C ALA A 7 44.44 45.67 1.75
N LEU A 8 44.00 45.14 0.64
CA LEU A 8 42.61 44.81 0.41
C LEU A 8 42.32 43.41 1.04
N ILE A 9 41.54 43.39 2.10
CA ILE A 9 41.11 42.14 2.71
C ILE A 9 39.82 41.68 2.01
N THR A 10 39.92 40.61 1.22
CA THR A 10 38.76 39.96 0.59
C THR A 10 38.13 39.00 1.60
N VAL A 11 36.94 39.31 2.11
CA VAL A 11 36.13 38.42 2.94
C VAL A 11 35.37 37.49 2.02
N VAL A 12 35.74 36.21 2.00
CA VAL A 12 34.98 35.16 1.34
C VAL A 12 33.86 34.72 2.30
N ALA A 13 32.63 35.09 2.00
CA ALA A 13 31.47 34.60 2.71
C ALA A 13 31.15 33.17 2.24
N LEU A 14 31.40 32.18 3.13
CA LEU A 14 31.00 30.78 2.91
C LEU A 14 29.50 30.64 3.21
N THR A 15 28.67 30.63 2.19
CA THR A 15 27.24 30.32 2.34
C THR A 15 27.09 28.83 2.53
N LEU A 16 26.81 28.39 3.79
CA LEU A 16 26.32 27.04 4.04
C LEU A 16 24.89 26.91 3.45
N ASN A 17 24.78 26.24 2.32
CA ASN A 17 23.47 25.72 1.87
C ASN A 17 23.08 24.56 2.79
N ALA A 18 22.29 24.84 3.78
CA ALA A 18 21.54 23.78 4.48
C ALA A 18 20.51 23.23 3.48
N ALA A 19 20.79 22.07 2.91
CA ALA A 19 19.77 21.30 2.21
C ALA A 19 18.68 20.97 3.23
N ALA A 20 17.50 21.59 3.09
CA ALA A 20 16.34 21.22 3.87
C ALA A 20 16.01 19.74 3.52
N ASP A 21 16.03 18.84 4.52
CA ASP A 21 15.53 17.48 4.36
C ASP A 21 14.07 17.59 3.93
N GLU A 22 13.79 17.21 2.69
CA GLU A 22 12.41 17.03 2.21
C GLU A 22 11.70 16.02 3.12
N PRO A 23 10.50 16.32 3.60
CA PRO A 23 9.77 15.41 4.48
C PRO A 23 9.54 14.08 3.75
N LYS A 24 10.17 13.00 4.25
CA LYS A 24 10.01 11.66 3.70
C LYS A 24 8.53 11.27 3.78
N ALA A 25 7.90 11.00 2.63
CA ALA A 25 6.50 10.60 2.56
C ALA A 25 6.24 9.41 3.52
N SER A 26 5.13 9.48 4.25
CA SER A 26 4.72 8.38 5.14
C SER A 26 4.53 7.09 4.34
N PRO A 27 4.96 5.93 4.85
CA PRO A 27 4.73 4.65 4.19
C PRO A 27 3.23 4.46 3.88
N GLN A 28 2.92 3.93 2.71
CA GLN A 28 1.55 3.64 2.28
C GLN A 28 1.46 2.19 1.79
N PRO A 29 0.28 1.55 1.88
CA PRO A 29 0.06 0.26 1.22
C PRO A 29 0.32 0.35 -0.27
N VAL A 30 0.95 -0.69 -0.82
CA VAL A 30 1.23 -0.80 -2.25
C VAL A 30 0.49 -2.01 -2.80
N ARG A 31 -0.42 -1.80 -3.76
CA ARG A 31 -1.06 -2.88 -4.53
C ARG A 31 -0.36 -3.02 -5.88
N THR A 32 -0.05 -4.26 -6.25
CA THR A 32 0.51 -4.62 -7.55
C THR A 32 -0.40 -5.62 -8.24
N ILE A 33 -0.86 -5.33 -9.45
CA ILE A 33 -1.58 -6.29 -10.28
C ILE A 33 -0.56 -7.01 -11.15
N PHE A 34 -0.56 -8.33 -11.08
CA PHE A 34 0.36 -9.17 -11.84
C PHE A 34 -0.23 -9.54 -13.18
N GLU A 35 -1.47 -10.03 -13.15
CA GLU A 35 -2.14 -10.54 -14.33
C GLU A 35 -3.65 -10.26 -14.28
N ARG A 36 -4.26 -10.23 -15.47
CA ARG A 36 -5.69 -10.05 -15.65
C ARG A 36 -6.12 -10.80 -16.90
N HIS A 37 -7.07 -11.72 -16.76
CA HIS A 37 -7.54 -12.59 -17.85
C HIS A 37 -9.05 -12.72 -17.83
N ASP A 38 -9.68 -12.87 -18.99
CA ASP A 38 -11.08 -13.25 -19.08
C ASP A 38 -11.26 -14.64 -18.45
N GLN A 39 -12.30 -14.81 -17.66
CA GLN A 39 -12.63 -16.12 -17.09
C GLN A 39 -13.15 -17.04 -18.19
N SER A 40 -12.47 -18.17 -18.40
CA SER A 40 -12.86 -19.15 -19.42
C SER A 40 -14.28 -19.66 -19.20
N GLY A 41 -15.11 -19.58 -20.22
CA GLY A 41 -16.48 -20.07 -20.19
C GLY A 41 -17.50 -19.23 -19.40
N VAL A 42 -17.10 -18.05 -18.88
CA VAL A 42 -17.98 -17.16 -18.13
C VAL A 42 -17.91 -15.75 -18.70
N PRO A 43 -18.74 -15.41 -19.69
CA PRO A 43 -18.74 -14.07 -20.29
C PRO A 43 -18.94 -12.96 -19.25
N GLY A 44 -18.22 -11.84 -19.42
CA GLY A 44 -18.34 -10.68 -18.55
C GLY A 44 -17.63 -10.80 -17.19
N LYS A 45 -16.87 -11.87 -16.98
CA LYS A 45 -16.03 -12.06 -15.80
C LYS A 45 -14.56 -12.06 -16.18
N GLU A 46 -13.74 -11.61 -15.23
CA GLU A 46 -12.28 -11.70 -15.31
C GLU A 46 -11.70 -12.23 -14.00
N ILE A 47 -10.55 -12.86 -14.14
CA ILE A 47 -9.70 -13.24 -13.02
C ILE A 47 -8.54 -12.25 -12.95
N VAL A 48 -8.34 -11.66 -11.79
CA VAL A 48 -7.25 -10.73 -11.52
C VAL A 48 -6.37 -11.35 -10.44
N ILE A 49 -5.06 -11.32 -10.62
CA ILE A 49 -4.10 -11.78 -9.61
C ILE A 49 -3.18 -10.61 -9.26
N GLY A 50 -2.99 -10.39 -7.97
CA GLY A 50 -2.14 -9.32 -7.49
C GLY A 50 -1.70 -9.54 -6.05
N SER A 51 -0.99 -8.55 -5.54
CA SER A 51 -0.57 -8.51 -4.14
C SER A 51 -0.85 -7.17 -3.52
N ALA A 52 -0.96 -7.14 -2.19
CA ALA A 52 -0.86 -5.93 -1.40
C ALA A 52 0.25 -6.08 -0.35
N MET A 53 1.15 -5.11 -0.33
CA MET A 53 2.16 -4.95 0.71
C MET A 53 1.72 -3.81 1.63
N LEU A 54 1.61 -4.10 2.92
CA LEU A 54 1.24 -3.14 3.95
C LEU A 54 2.44 -2.93 4.87
N PRO A 55 3.10 -1.77 4.81
CA PRO A 55 4.10 -1.38 5.81
C PRO A 55 3.51 -1.34 7.22
N ALA A 56 4.35 -1.38 8.24
CA ALA A 56 3.94 -1.21 9.62
C ALA A 56 3.06 0.04 9.79
N ASN A 57 2.02 -0.07 10.63
CA ASN A 57 1.08 1.01 10.96
C ASN A 57 0.27 1.55 9.76
N THR A 58 0.11 0.77 8.69
CA THR A 58 -0.71 1.15 7.53
C THR A 58 -1.92 0.25 7.38
N ALA A 59 -2.92 0.73 6.64
CA ALA A 59 -4.13 -0.02 6.33
C ALA A 59 -4.66 0.35 4.95
N ILE A 60 -5.27 -0.62 4.28
CA ILE A 60 -6.18 -0.40 3.17
C ILE A 60 -7.56 -0.14 3.78
N GLY A 61 -8.14 1.03 3.51
CA GLY A 61 -9.44 1.42 4.04
C GLY A 61 -10.57 0.46 3.68
N TYR A 62 -11.73 0.62 4.32
CA TYR A 62 -12.89 -0.20 4.00
C TYR A 62 -13.28 -0.06 2.53
N HIS A 63 -13.49 -1.19 1.88
CA HIS A 63 -13.83 -1.25 0.46
C HIS A 63 -14.60 -2.53 0.14
N THR A 64 -15.12 -2.59 -1.09
CA THR A 64 -15.77 -3.77 -1.67
C THR A 64 -15.12 -4.13 -3.00
N HIS A 65 -15.34 -5.36 -3.44
CA HIS A 65 -15.00 -5.82 -4.79
C HIS A 65 -16.25 -6.19 -5.60
N PRO A 66 -16.25 -6.00 -6.93
CA PRO A 66 -17.35 -6.42 -7.80
C PRO A 66 -17.32 -7.93 -8.09
N GLY A 67 -16.91 -8.73 -7.15
CA GLY A 67 -16.78 -10.18 -7.20
C GLY A 67 -16.09 -10.74 -5.97
N ASP A 68 -15.73 -12.01 -6.03
CA ASP A 68 -15.12 -12.74 -4.93
C ASP A 68 -13.60 -12.49 -4.89
N GLU A 69 -13.04 -12.47 -3.68
CA GLU A 69 -11.60 -12.40 -3.42
C GLU A 69 -11.18 -13.62 -2.60
N ALA A 70 -10.14 -14.31 -3.07
CA ALA A 70 -9.43 -15.33 -2.30
C ALA A 70 -8.00 -14.85 -2.07
N GLY A 71 -7.59 -14.73 -0.81
CA GLY A 71 -6.28 -14.21 -0.43
C GLY A 71 -5.46 -15.17 0.41
N TYR A 72 -4.14 -14.98 0.37
CA TYR A 72 -3.17 -15.77 1.11
C TYR A 72 -2.04 -14.86 1.61
N VAL A 73 -1.74 -14.93 2.91
CA VAL A 73 -0.65 -14.13 3.51
C VAL A 73 0.69 -14.80 3.25
N LEU A 74 1.54 -14.11 2.47
CA LEU A 74 2.89 -14.58 2.15
C LEU A 74 3.88 -14.27 3.27
N LYS A 75 3.74 -13.12 3.92
CA LYS A 75 4.72 -12.60 4.88
C LYS A 75 4.05 -11.70 5.91
N GLY A 76 4.58 -11.72 7.13
CA GLY A 76 4.18 -10.83 8.20
C GLY A 76 2.86 -11.21 8.86
N THR A 77 2.22 -10.23 9.48
CA THR A 77 0.96 -10.39 10.21
C THR A 77 0.02 -9.25 9.87
N LEU A 78 -1.17 -9.60 9.44
CA LEU A 78 -2.21 -8.68 9.00
C LEU A 78 -3.48 -8.86 9.84
N VAL A 79 -4.33 -7.85 9.88
CA VAL A 79 -5.66 -7.92 10.47
C VAL A 79 -6.69 -7.69 9.38
N LEU A 80 -7.52 -8.70 9.12
CA LEU A 80 -8.69 -8.58 8.25
C LEU A 80 -9.88 -8.15 9.10
N LYS A 81 -10.50 -7.05 8.74
CA LYS A 81 -11.72 -6.54 9.35
C LYS A 81 -12.85 -6.61 8.33
N THR A 82 -13.90 -7.33 8.65
CA THR A 82 -15.10 -7.45 7.81
C THR A 82 -16.29 -6.93 8.61
N ARG A 83 -17.06 -6.00 8.05
CA ARG A 83 -18.25 -5.46 8.73
C ARG A 83 -19.20 -6.60 9.15
N GLY A 84 -19.63 -6.55 10.42
CA GLY A 84 -20.50 -7.56 10.99
C GLY A 84 -19.82 -8.87 11.41
N GLN A 85 -18.49 -8.95 11.35
CA GLN A 85 -17.73 -10.12 11.79
C GLN A 85 -16.61 -9.70 12.76
N PRO A 86 -16.14 -10.61 13.63
CA PRO A 86 -14.95 -10.36 14.45
C PRO A 86 -13.71 -10.14 13.59
N ASP A 87 -12.81 -9.30 14.05
CA ASP A 87 -11.50 -9.10 13.43
C ASP A 87 -10.71 -10.43 13.41
N ARG A 88 -10.03 -10.70 12.30
CA ARG A 88 -9.20 -11.88 12.13
C ARG A 88 -7.72 -11.50 12.04
N LEU A 89 -6.91 -12.02 12.95
CA LEU A 89 -5.46 -11.96 12.84
C LEU A 89 -4.99 -13.03 11.87
N LEU A 90 -4.31 -12.62 10.79
CA LEU A 90 -3.79 -13.47 9.73
C LEU A 90 -2.26 -13.43 9.75
N LYS A 91 -1.63 -14.59 9.84
CA LYS A 91 -0.18 -14.76 9.78
C LYS A 91 0.24 -15.33 8.42
N ALA A 92 1.51 -15.27 8.11
CA ALA A 92 2.07 -15.96 6.94
C ALA A 92 1.62 -17.43 6.92
N GLY A 93 1.03 -17.87 5.80
CA GLY A 93 0.42 -19.19 5.64
C GLY A 93 -1.10 -19.22 5.80
N ASP A 94 -1.72 -18.19 6.37
CA ASP A 94 -3.18 -18.12 6.50
C ASP A 94 -3.82 -17.64 5.20
N SER A 95 -5.02 -18.13 4.95
CA SER A 95 -5.86 -17.71 3.84
C SER A 95 -7.12 -17.00 4.33
N PHE A 96 -7.71 -16.21 3.44
CA PHE A 96 -8.99 -15.55 3.67
C PHE A 96 -9.84 -15.54 2.41
N PHE A 97 -11.13 -15.30 2.60
CA PHE A 97 -12.10 -15.18 1.53
C PHE A 97 -13.05 -14.02 1.84
N ASN A 98 -13.23 -13.13 0.88
CA ASN A 98 -14.22 -12.07 0.92
C ASN A 98 -15.20 -12.29 -0.23
N PRO A 99 -16.47 -12.61 0.05
CA PRO A 99 -17.48 -12.73 -0.99
C PRO A 99 -17.78 -11.39 -1.63
N ARG A 100 -18.32 -11.40 -2.83
CA ARG A 100 -18.79 -10.21 -3.56
C ARG A 100 -19.49 -9.21 -2.64
N GLY A 101 -19.05 -7.97 -2.69
CA GLY A 101 -19.71 -6.87 -1.96
C GLY A 101 -19.47 -6.86 -0.45
N ALA A 102 -18.73 -7.82 0.11
CA ALA A 102 -18.35 -7.75 1.52
C ALA A 102 -17.52 -6.50 1.79
N VAL A 103 -17.94 -5.70 2.77
CA VAL A 103 -17.22 -4.49 3.18
C VAL A 103 -16.12 -4.90 4.14
N HIS A 104 -14.88 -4.77 3.70
CA HIS A 104 -13.72 -5.19 4.47
C HIS A 104 -12.55 -4.22 4.35
N SER A 105 -11.61 -4.34 5.27
CA SER A 105 -10.32 -3.64 5.27
C SER A 105 -9.22 -4.60 5.68
N LEU A 106 -8.00 -4.32 5.25
CA LEU A 106 -6.81 -5.07 5.62
C LEU A 106 -5.80 -4.11 6.22
N ALA A 107 -5.26 -4.43 7.40
CA ALA A 107 -4.31 -3.59 8.12
C ALA A 107 -3.07 -4.37 8.52
N ALA A 108 -1.93 -3.70 8.66
CA ALA A 108 -0.80 -4.24 9.38
C ALA A 108 -1.21 -4.51 10.84
N ALA A 109 -0.79 -5.64 11.41
CA ALA A 109 -1.09 -5.93 12.80
C ALA A 109 -0.41 -4.91 13.73
N PRO A 110 -1.07 -4.47 14.81
CA PRO A 110 -0.49 -3.54 15.76
C PRO A 110 0.85 -4.05 16.32
N GLY A 111 1.88 -3.21 16.31
CA GLY A 111 3.22 -3.56 16.79
C GLY A 111 4.00 -4.53 15.89
N GLY A 112 3.47 -4.89 14.74
CA GLY A 112 4.15 -5.74 13.75
C GLY A 112 4.87 -4.92 12.67
N ASP A 113 5.68 -5.61 11.87
CA ASP A 113 6.46 -5.02 10.76
C ASP A 113 5.63 -4.84 9.46
N GLY A 114 4.32 -5.10 9.53
CA GLY A 114 3.45 -5.15 8.37
C GLY A 114 3.38 -6.54 7.76
N GLY A 115 2.94 -6.63 6.50
CA GLY A 115 2.80 -7.90 5.83
C GLY A 115 2.53 -7.77 4.33
N THR A 116 2.54 -8.91 3.67
CA THR A 116 2.24 -9.02 2.23
C THR A 116 1.27 -10.16 2.01
N GLU A 117 0.21 -9.90 1.28
CA GLU A 117 -0.73 -10.91 0.81
C GLU A 117 -0.70 -11.00 -0.72
N VAL A 118 -1.15 -12.14 -1.25
CA VAL A 118 -1.50 -12.34 -2.65
C VAL A 118 -2.97 -12.72 -2.72
N SER A 119 -3.70 -12.04 -3.60
CA SER A 119 -5.11 -12.33 -3.85
C SER A 119 -5.38 -12.66 -5.31
N ALA A 120 -6.39 -13.50 -5.49
CA ALA A 120 -7.08 -13.70 -6.75
C ALA A 120 -8.50 -13.16 -6.62
N TRP A 121 -8.91 -12.32 -7.56
CA TRP A 121 -10.27 -11.79 -7.64
C TRP A 121 -10.97 -12.36 -8.87
N ILE A 122 -12.21 -12.84 -8.69
CA ILE A 122 -13.11 -13.22 -9.78
C ILE A 122 -14.21 -12.18 -9.82
N VAL A 123 -14.10 -11.23 -10.74
CA VAL A 123 -14.85 -9.98 -10.71
C VAL A 123 -15.56 -9.68 -12.03
N ASP A 124 -16.50 -8.74 -11.99
CA ASP A 124 -17.12 -8.21 -13.19
C ASP A 124 -16.10 -7.44 -14.02
N LYS A 125 -15.97 -7.81 -15.28
CA LYS A 125 -15.08 -7.17 -16.24
C LYS A 125 -15.46 -5.70 -16.43
N GLY A 126 -14.46 -4.83 -16.48
CA GLY A 126 -14.65 -3.40 -16.74
C GLY A 126 -15.12 -2.59 -15.53
N GLN A 127 -15.28 -3.21 -14.36
CA GLN A 127 -15.57 -2.51 -13.12
C GLN A 127 -14.27 -2.18 -12.37
N PRO A 128 -14.25 -1.12 -11.53
CA PRO A 128 -13.15 -0.88 -10.61
C PRO A 128 -12.94 -2.10 -9.70
N LEU A 129 -11.69 -2.55 -9.58
CA LEU A 129 -11.38 -3.73 -8.74
C LEU A 129 -11.78 -3.52 -7.28
N ALA A 130 -11.66 -2.29 -6.76
CA ALA A 130 -12.07 -1.95 -5.42
C ALA A 130 -12.81 -0.60 -5.41
N THR A 131 -13.86 -0.51 -4.60
CA THR A 131 -14.61 0.72 -4.35
C THR A 131 -14.55 1.02 -2.86
N LEU A 132 -14.02 2.20 -2.50
CA LEU A 132 -13.95 2.64 -1.10
C LEU A 132 -15.36 2.84 -0.52
N VAL A 133 -15.49 2.49 0.75
CA VAL A 133 -16.74 2.64 1.53
C VAL A 133 -16.40 3.46 2.78
N PRO A 134 -17.16 4.51 3.06
CA PRO A 134 -16.99 5.33 4.27
C PRO A 134 -17.15 4.56 5.58
#